data_27e8e376295b0ee81344ed9c648c6d8f
#
_entry.id   27e8e376295b0ee81344ed9c648c6d8f
#
_cell.length_a   1.000
_cell.length_b   1.000
_cell.length_c   1.000
_cell.angle_alpha   90.00
_cell.angle_beta   90.00
_cell.angle_gamma   90.00
#
_symmetry.space_group_name_H-M   'P 1'
#
loop_
_entity.id
_entity.type
_entity.pdbx_description
1 polymer ?
#
loop_
_entity_poly.entity_id
_entity_poly.type
_entity_poly.pdbx_seq_one_letter_code
_entity_poly.pdbx_strand_id
1 'polypeptide(L)'
;GVTMSKKIFSKIDKKPRGRASNKISKLCLVLEGGAFRGLYSEGVLDALMLAGINAECTIGVSAGAMNGMNYVSGQIGRAARINLTYRHDSRYIGLKAIKTNKGVVGFDFVMNQIDEEAFDEETFFDRRKRFVVVATNCLTGKPEYFDRDQVGDKIYDAVSASASMPFISKMVEIEGVPYLDGGCSNKIPYRWALDQGYEKIIVVRTRPSSFRRKVKSNHLVTNRVYKSYPEFAEVLARSDQDYNRQCDELTILNSQKRLYVISPSVFMDVNRLEGDLEKLGQLYKLGFDDTVRQIKDIMAYLYL
;
A
#
# COMPACT_ATOMS: atom_id res chain seq x y z
N GLY A 1 33.58 -5.10 -11.47
CA GLY A 1 33.08 -5.72 -10.54
C GLY A 1 31.95 -5.30 -9.62
N VAL A 2 32.06 -4.18 -8.91
CA VAL A 2 31.09 -3.81 -7.85
C VAL A 2 29.71 -3.51 -8.40
N THR A 3 29.60 -3.08 -9.65
CA THR A 3 28.34 -2.70 -10.28
C THR A 3 27.48 -3.88 -10.72
N MET A 4 28.05 -5.08 -10.92
CA MET A 4 27.30 -6.23 -11.42
C MET A 4 26.44 -6.90 -10.35
N SER A 5 26.87 -6.91 -9.08
CA SER A 5 26.10 -7.52 -7.99
C SER A 5 24.83 -6.73 -7.65
N LYS A 6 24.86 -5.39 -7.85
CA LYS A 6 23.69 -4.52 -7.60
C LYS A 6 22.55 -4.77 -8.58
N LYS A 7 22.85 -5.11 -9.84
CA LYS A 7 21.86 -5.33 -10.89
C LYS A 7 21.06 -6.63 -10.73
N ILE A 8 21.52 -7.55 -9.89
CA ILE A 8 20.83 -8.83 -9.67
C ILE A 8 19.45 -8.61 -9.04
N PHE A 9 19.32 -7.66 -8.13
CA PHE A 9 18.08 -7.47 -7.37
C PHE A 9 17.00 -6.69 -8.14
N SER A 10 17.39 -5.92 -9.15
CA SER A 10 16.44 -5.24 -10.02
C SER A 10 16.00 -6.09 -11.22
N LYS A 11 16.61 -7.25 -11.43
CA LYS A 11 16.23 -8.15 -12.53
C LYS A 11 14.89 -8.81 -12.27
N ILE A 12 13.98 -8.63 -13.20
CA ILE A 12 12.60 -9.09 -13.10
C ILE A 12 12.51 -10.62 -13.06
N ASP A 13 13.35 -11.30 -13.83
CA ASP A 13 13.42 -12.77 -13.87
C ASP A 13 13.88 -13.43 -12.57
N LYS A 14 14.47 -12.63 -11.66
CA LYS A 14 14.89 -13.10 -10.34
C LYS A 14 13.81 -12.94 -9.27
N LYS A 15 12.67 -12.37 -9.60
CA LYS A 15 11.56 -12.22 -8.65
C LYS A 15 10.76 -13.51 -8.55
N PRO A 16 10.23 -13.83 -7.38
CA PRO A 16 9.37 -15.01 -7.21
C PRO A 16 8.18 -15.00 -8.17
N ARG A 17 7.74 -16.19 -8.56
CA ARG A 17 6.56 -16.39 -9.39
C ARG A 17 5.67 -17.44 -8.75
N GLY A 18 4.44 -17.49 -9.18
CA GLY A 18 3.49 -18.54 -8.82
C GLY A 18 2.25 -18.01 -8.14
N ARG A 19 1.51 -18.92 -7.56
CA ARG A 19 0.25 -18.67 -6.90
C ARG A 19 0.34 -18.97 -5.41
N ALA A 20 -0.29 -18.13 -4.60
CA ALA A 20 -0.47 -18.41 -3.18
C ALA A 20 -1.30 -19.67 -2.98
N SER A 21 -1.07 -20.37 -1.86
CA SER A 21 -1.87 -21.54 -1.49
C SER A 21 -3.32 -21.16 -1.15
N ASN A 22 -4.18 -22.17 -1.04
CA ASN A 22 -5.59 -21.97 -0.66
C ASN A 22 -5.80 -21.82 0.86
N LYS A 23 -4.74 -21.89 1.65
CA LYS A 23 -4.81 -21.72 3.11
C LYS A 23 -5.18 -20.29 3.45
N ILE A 24 -6.17 -20.12 4.33
CA ILE A 24 -6.55 -18.81 4.86
C ILE A 24 -6.07 -18.71 6.30
N SER A 25 -5.33 -17.64 6.59
CA SER A 25 -4.79 -17.36 7.93
C SER A 25 -5.69 -16.36 8.64
N LYS A 26 -6.01 -16.63 9.91
CA LYS A 26 -6.88 -15.77 10.72
C LYS A 26 -6.11 -14.54 11.17
N LEU A 27 -6.00 -13.56 10.31
CA LEU A 27 -5.38 -12.27 10.62
C LEU A 27 -5.94 -11.19 9.71
N CYS A 28 -5.84 -9.95 10.18
CA CYS A 28 -6.02 -8.78 9.34
C CYS A 28 -4.64 -8.20 9.00
N LEU A 29 -4.37 -8.05 7.71
CA LEU A 29 -3.14 -7.47 7.20
C LEU A 29 -3.40 -6.00 6.86
N VAL A 30 -2.62 -5.09 7.45
CA VAL A 30 -2.75 -3.64 7.29
C VAL A 30 -1.54 -3.13 6.50
N LEU A 31 -1.79 -2.48 5.36
CA LEU A 31 -0.74 -2.06 4.43
C LEU A 31 -0.66 -0.54 4.37
N GLU A 32 0.43 0.02 4.91
CA GLU A 32 0.77 1.43 4.82
C GLU A 32 1.07 1.80 3.37
N GLY A 33 0.73 3.03 2.96
CA GLY A 33 1.12 3.59 1.67
C GLY A 33 2.58 4.05 1.65
N GLY A 34 2.96 4.75 0.59
CA GLY A 34 4.30 5.30 0.47
C GLY A 34 4.81 5.35 -0.98
N ALA A 35 3.91 5.34 -1.95
CA ALA A 35 4.23 5.34 -3.38
C ALA A 35 5.26 4.24 -3.70
N PHE A 36 6.39 4.55 -4.33
CA PHE A 36 7.38 3.53 -4.69
C PHE A 36 8.13 2.93 -3.50
N ARG A 37 8.03 3.50 -2.30
CA ARG A 37 8.49 2.80 -1.10
C ARG A 37 7.70 1.52 -0.84
N GLY A 38 6.54 1.38 -1.47
CA GLY A 38 5.74 0.15 -1.46
C GLY A 38 6.44 -1.09 -2.02
N LEU A 39 7.56 -0.95 -2.73
CA LEU A 39 8.38 -2.10 -3.12
C LEU A 39 8.80 -2.93 -1.90
N TYR A 40 9.05 -2.28 -0.78
CA TYR A 40 9.28 -2.97 0.48
C TYR A 40 8.12 -3.89 0.83
N SER A 41 6.91 -3.36 0.80
CA SER A 41 5.69 -4.13 1.09
C SER A 41 5.49 -5.27 0.11
N GLU A 42 5.84 -5.06 -1.17
CA GLU A 42 5.74 -6.12 -2.19
C GLU A 42 6.64 -7.30 -1.85
N GLY A 43 7.85 -7.04 -1.36
CA GLY A 43 8.75 -8.08 -0.87
C GLY A 43 8.18 -8.80 0.34
N VAL A 44 7.63 -8.06 1.29
CA VAL A 44 6.97 -8.64 2.48
C VAL A 44 5.82 -9.55 2.07
N LEU A 45 4.94 -9.07 1.20
CA LEU A 45 3.75 -9.82 0.78
C LEU A 45 4.12 -11.11 0.03
N ASP A 46 5.12 -11.06 -0.84
CA ASP A 46 5.59 -12.24 -1.54
C ASP A 46 6.15 -13.29 -0.57
N ALA A 47 6.94 -12.86 0.42
CA ALA A 47 7.47 -13.76 1.44
C ALA A 47 6.36 -14.37 2.30
N LEU A 48 5.34 -13.61 2.65
CA LEU A 48 4.17 -14.12 3.38
C LEU A 48 3.43 -15.18 2.55
N MET A 49 3.17 -14.91 1.28
CA MET A 49 2.51 -15.86 0.39
C MET A 49 3.30 -17.15 0.24
N LEU A 50 4.62 -17.06 0.07
CA LEU A 50 5.50 -18.24 -0.02
C LEU A 50 5.51 -19.04 1.28
N ALA A 51 5.30 -18.40 2.42
CA ALA A 51 5.20 -19.07 3.72
C ALA A 51 3.77 -19.61 4.00
N GLY A 52 2.85 -19.49 3.06
CA GLY A 52 1.47 -19.94 3.23
C GLY A 52 0.63 -19.06 4.15
N ILE A 53 1.00 -17.80 4.32
CA ILE A 53 0.27 -16.83 5.15
C ILE A 53 -0.57 -15.94 4.23
N ASN A 54 -1.85 -16.27 4.12
CA ASN A 54 -2.83 -15.55 3.29
C ASN A 54 -3.94 -15.03 4.20
N ALA A 55 -3.91 -13.73 4.46
CA ALA A 55 -4.80 -13.09 5.43
C ALA A 55 -6.27 -13.21 5.05
N GLU A 56 -7.13 -13.47 6.04
CA GLU A 56 -8.58 -13.44 5.85
C GLU A 56 -9.13 -12.04 5.58
N CYS A 57 -8.37 -11.01 5.96
CA CYS A 57 -8.70 -9.61 5.69
C CYS A 57 -7.43 -8.84 5.36
N THR A 58 -7.49 -8.02 4.32
CA THR A 58 -6.42 -7.09 3.95
C THR A 58 -7.02 -5.70 3.79
N ILE A 59 -6.45 -4.72 4.48
CA ILE A 59 -6.80 -3.31 4.32
C ILE A 59 -5.57 -2.53 3.89
N GLY A 60 -5.71 -1.73 2.85
CA GLY A 60 -4.60 -0.97 2.29
C GLY A 60 -4.93 0.48 1.98
N VAL A 61 -3.88 1.30 1.93
CA VAL A 61 -3.93 2.73 1.64
C VAL A 61 -2.95 3.04 0.52
N SER A 62 -3.41 3.72 -0.53
CA SER A 62 -2.58 4.19 -1.63
C SER A 62 -1.81 3.04 -2.31
N ALA A 63 -0.47 3.10 -2.35
CA ALA A 63 0.33 1.99 -2.86
C ALA A 63 0.04 0.68 -2.11
N GLY A 64 -0.29 0.76 -0.82
CA GLY A 64 -0.71 -0.39 -0.01
C GLY A 64 -1.99 -1.03 -0.52
N ALA A 65 -2.95 -0.24 -1.00
CA ALA A 65 -4.16 -0.75 -1.61
C ALA A 65 -3.85 -1.48 -2.93
N MET A 66 -3.00 -0.91 -3.77
CA MET A 66 -2.58 -1.54 -5.03
C MET A 66 -1.83 -2.85 -4.78
N ASN A 67 -0.92 -2.87 -3.82
CA ASN A 67 -0.19 -4.07 -3.43
C ASN A 67 -1.12 -5.12 -2.82
N GLY A 68 -2.10 -4.68 -2.05
CA GLY A 68 -3.13 -5.54 -1.47
C GLY A 68 -3.93 -6.30 -2.51
N MET A 69 -4.23 -5.68 -3.65
CA MET A 69 -4.92 -6.36 -4.75
C MET A 69 -4.13 -7.58 -5.23
N ASN A 70 -2.84 -7.44 -5.44
CA ASN A 70 -1.98 -8.54 -5.92
C ASN A 70 -1.81 -9.63 -4.86
N TYR A 71 -1.80 -9.25 -3.60
CA TYR A 71 -1.75 -10.20 -2.48
C TYR A 71 -3.07 -10.99 -2.38
N VAL A 72 -4.20 -10.31 -2.41
CA VAL A 72 -5.54 -10.95 -2.31
C VAL A 72 -5.82 -11.82 -3.53
N SER A 73 -5.35 -11.42 -4.73
CA SER A 73 -5.45 -12.26 -5.93
C SER A 73 -4.47 -13.44 -5.91
N GLY A 74 -3.57 -13.52 -4.93
CA GLY A 74 -2.64 -14.64 -4.77
C GLY A 74 -1.52 -14.68 -5.80
N GLN A 75 -1.19 -13.58 -6.43
CA GLN A 75 -0.23 -13.51 -7.54
C GLN A 75 1.16 -13.10 -7.04
N ILE A 76 1.98 -14.08 -6.74
CA ILE A 76 3.33 -13.87 -6.20
C ILE A 76 4.21 -13.16 -7.24
N GLY A 77 4.81 -12.04 -6.83
CA GLY A 77 5.77 -11.28 -7.64
C GLY A 77 5.16 -10.36 -8.69
N ARG A 78 3.84 -10.40 -8.93
CA ARG A 78 3.19 -9.58 -9.95
C ARG A 78 3.44 -8.08 -9.75
N ALA A 79 3.24 -7.58 -8.54
CA ALA A 79 3.43 -6.15 -8.26
C ALA A 79 4.88 -5.71 -8.52
N ALA A 80 5.86 -6.47 -8.08
CA ALA A 80 7.27 -6.17 -8.28
C ALA A 80 7.66 -6.22 -9.76
N ARG A 81 7.18 -7.23 -10.49
CA ARG A 81 7.45 -7.33 -11.93
C ARG A 81 6.89 -6.14 -12.69
N ILE A 82 5.67 -5.72 -12.39
CA ILE A 82 5.06 -4.55 -13.02
C ILE A 82 5.87 -3.29 -12.70
N ASN A 83 6.16 -3.05 -11.44
CA ASN A 83 6.90 -1.85 -11.03
C ASN A 83 8.29 -1.78 -11.66
N LEU A 84 9.01 -2.89 -11.70
CA LEU A 84 10.37 -2.90 -12.21
C LEU A 84 10.41 -2.92 -13.75
N THR A 85 9.41 -3.50 -14.40
CA THR A 85 9.32 -3.50 -15.87
C THR A 85 8.87 -2.15 -16.41
N TYR A 86 7.86 -1.55 -15.78
CA TYR A 86 7.14 -0.41 -16.36
C TYR A 86 7.37 0.92 -15.62
N ARG A 87 8.33 0.99 -14.69
CA ARG A 87 8.61 2.22 -13.93
C ARG A 87 8.86 3.42 -14.84
N HIS A 88 9.54 3.22 -15.97
CA HIS A 88 9.87 4.26 -16.93
C HIS A 88 8.91 4.36 -18.11
N ASP A 89 7.84 3.55 -18.12
CA ASP A 89 6.81 3.60 -19.14
C ASP A 89 5.81 4.70 -18.80
N SER A 90 5.62 5.66 -19.70
CA SER A 90 4.74 6.81 -19.50
C SER A 90 3.26 6.44 -19.34
N ARG A 91 2.86 5.25 -19.78
CA ARG A 91 1.50 4.75 -19.59
C ARG A 91 1.24 4.38 -18.13
N TYR A 92 2.29 3.97 -17.43
CA TYR A 92 2.22 3.62 -16.01
C TYR A 92 2.43 4.86 -15.12
N ILE A 93 3.56 5.57 -15.32
CA ILE A 93 3.94 6.73 -14.51
C ILE A 93 4.29 7.90 -15.43
N GLY A 94 3.70 9.07 -15.19
CA GLY A 94 4.05 10.29 -15.88
C GLY A 94 2.87 11.02 -16.51
N LEU A 95 3.16 11.90 -17.48
CA LEU A 95 2.16 12.79 -18.07
C LEU A 95 1.03 12.06 -18.81
N LYS A 96 1.34 10.95 -19.48
CA LYS A 96 0.34 10.18 -20.18
C LYS A 96 -0.64 9.52 -19.21
N ALA A 97 -0.12 9.00 -18.10
CA ALA A 97 -0.95 8.44 -17.04
C ALA A 97 -1.85 9.51 -16.42
N ILE A 98 -1.33 10.72 -16.17
CA ILE A 98 -2.11 11.85 -15.65
C ILE A 98 -3.27 12.18 -16.59
N LYS A 99 -3.03 12.25 -17.90
CA LYS A 99 -4.06 12.58 -18.89
C LYS A 99 -5.17 11.52 -18.98
N THR A 100 -4.79 10.24 -18.93
CA THR A 100 -5.73 9.14 -19.18
C THR A 100 -6.41 8.62 -17.90
N ASN A 101 -5.70 8.66 -16.76
CA ASN A 101 -6.15 8.07 -15.50
C ASN A 101 -6.37 9.09 -14.39
N LYS A 102 -6.26 10.39 -14.71
CA LYS A 102 -6.45 11.51 -13.75
C LYS A 102 -5.49 11.49 -12.57
N GLY A 103 -4.42 10.69 -12.62
CA GLY A 103 -3.42 10.57 -11.58
C GLY A 103 -2.06 10.18 -12.14
N VAL A 104 -1.05 10.19 -11.27
CA VAL A 104 0.35 9.90 -11.66
C VAL A 104 0.52 8.45 -12.10
N VAL A 105 -0.27 7.54 -11.51
CA VAL A 105 -0.21 6.10 -11.77
C VAL A 105 -1.26 5.71 -12.80
N GLY A 106 -0.86 4.99 -13.84
CA GLY A 106 -1.72 4.45 -14.87
C GLY A 106 -2.44 3.18 -14.42
N PHE A 107 -3.48 3.34 -13.61
CA PHE A 107 -4.21 2.21 -13.02
C PHE A 107 -4.83 1.30 -14.08
N ASP A 108 -5.51 1.88 -15.08
CA ASP A 108 -6.09 1.09 -16.17
C ASP A 108 -5.03 0.31 -16.95
N PHE A 109 -3.88 0.93 -17.20
CA PHE A 109 -2.75 0.25 -17.85
C PHE A 109 -2.32 -1.00 -17.08
N VAL A 110 -2.14 -0.87 -15.76
CA VAL A 110 -1.71 -1.96 -14.88
C VAL A 110 -2.75 -3.08 -14.83
N MET A 111 -4.03 -2.74 -14.83
CA MET A 111 -5.10 -3.72 -14.68
C MET A 111 -5.49 -4.40 -16.00
N ASN A 112 -5.45 -3.67 -17.12
CA ASN A 112 -6.11 -4.12 -18.34
C ASN A 112 -5.21 -4.22 -19.58
N GLN A 113 -3.97 -3.70 -19.53
CA GLN A 113 -3.15 -3.58 -20.74
C GLN A 113 -1.84 -4.37 -20.73
N ILE A 114 -1.57 -5.14 -19.68
CA ILE A 114 -0.36 -5.96 -19.55
C ILE A 114 -0.75 -7.44 -19.63
N ASP A 115 -0.67 -8.01 -20.82
CA ASP A 115 -1.12 -9.39 -21.07
C ASP A 115 -0.30 -10.43 -20.29
N GLU A 116 1.02 -10.24 -20.18
CA GLU A 116 1.91 -11.16 -19.46
C GLU A 116 1.68 -11.16 -17.94
N GLU A 117 1.02 -10.14 -17.45
CA GLU A 117 0.71 -9.97 -16.04
C GLU A 117 -0.80 -9.76 -15.84
N ALA A 118 -1.60 -10.60 -16.48
CA ALA A 118 -3.05 -10.54 -16.37
C ALA A 118 -3.48 -10.66 -14.91
N PHE A 119 -4.38 -9.77 -14.48
CA PHE A 119 -4.89 -9.77 -13.12
C PHE A 119 -5.89 -10.92 -12.92
N ASP A 120 -5.72 -11.71 -11.86
CA ASP A 120 -6.61 -12.81 -11.52
C ASP A 120 -7.82 -12.28 -10.75
N GLU A 121 -8.79 -11.79 -11.50
CA GLU A 121 -10.01 -11.21 -10.96
C GLU A 121 -10.87 -12.22 -10.20
N GLU A 122 -10.93 -13.45 -10.67
CA GLU A 122 -11.71 -14.52 -10.02
C GLU A 122 -11.22 -14.76 -8.59
N THR A 123 -9.91 -14.92 -8.40
CA THR A 123 -9.32 -15.09 -7.06
C THR A 123 -9.44 -13.81 -6.24
N PHE A 124 -9.31 -12.65 -6.87
CA PHE A 124 -9.46 -11.36 -6.16
C PHE A 124 -10.86 -11.21 -5.55
N PHE A 125 -11.90 -11.72 -6.20
CA PHE A 125 -13.28 -11.67 -5.70
C PHE A 125 -13.68 -12.87 -4.85
N ASP A 126 -12.75 -13.72 -4.45
CA ASP A 126 -13.00 -14.82 -3.52
C ASP A 126 -13.37 -14.25 -2.14
N ARG A 127 -14.62 -14.48 -1.73
CA ARG A 127 -15.20 -13.91 -0.51
C ARG A 127 -14.62 -14.48 0.79
N ARG A 128 -13.82 -15.53 0.73
CA ARG A 128 -13.08 -16.04 1.90
C ARG A 128 -12.01 -15.06 2.38
N LYS A 129 -11.57 -14.17 1.50
CA LYS A 129 -10.60 -13.11 1.80
C LYS A 129 -11.28 -11.76 1.64
N ARG A 130 -11.38 -11.02 2.73
CA ARG A 130 -11.92 -9.66 2.72
C ARG A 130 -10.87 -8.68 2.22
N PHE A 131 -11.27 -7.71 1.41
CA PHE A 131 -10.38 -6.66 0.94
C PHE A 131 -11.04 -5.30 1.13
N VAL A 132 -10.32 -4.38 1.80
CA VAL A 132 -10.82 -3.06 2.15
C VAL A 132 -9.79 -1.99 1.75
N VAL A 133 -10.28 -0.91 1.17
CA VAL A 133 -9.46 0.22 0.68
C VAL A 133 -9.85 1.49 1.39
N VAL A 134 -8.86 2.27 1.81
CA VAL A 134 -9.08 3.58 2.44
C VAL A 134 -8.93 4.69 1.42
N ALA A 135 -9.94 5.53 1.29
CA ALA A 135 -9.88 6.77 0.54
C ALA A 135 -10.39 7.91 1.42
N THR A 136 -9.97 9.14 1.14
CA THR A 136 -10.40 10.31 1.91
C THR A 136 -11.55 11.02 1.19
N ASN A 137 -12.68 11.14 1.85
CA ASN A 137 -13.82 11.92 1.37
C ASN A 137 -13.46 13.41 1.42
N CYS A 138 -13.40 14.06 0.26
CA CYS A 138 -13.00 15.46 0.19
C CYS A 138 -14.06 16.43 0.71
N LEU A 139 -15.32 16.01 0.84
CA LEU A 139 -16.39 16.85 1.42
C LEU A 139 -16.31 16.87 2.93
N THR A 140 -15.98 15.76 3.57
CA THR A 140 -15.97 15.61 5.04
C THR A 140 -14.57 15.64 5.65
N GLY A 141 -13.53 15.38 4.85
CA GLY A 141 -12.17 15.19 5.33
C GLY A 141 -11.96 13.85 6.03
N LYS A 142 -12.97 12.99 6.08
CA LYS A 142 -12.90 11.73 6.81
C LYS A 142 -12.44 10.57 5.93
N PRO A 143 -11.74 9.57 6.49
CA PRO A 143 -11.47 8.35 5.76
C PRO A 143 -12.76 7.56 5.57
N GLU A 144 -12.89 6.93 4.40
CA GLU A 144 -13.93 5.96 4.13
C GLU A 144 -13.30 4.63 3.74
N TYR A 145 -13.95 3.56 4.15
CA TYR A 145 -13.46 2.20 4.05
C TYR A 145 -14.33 1.43 3.06
N PHE A 146 -13.79 1.18 1.87
CA PHE A 146 -14.50 0.51 0.79
C PHE A 146 -14.21 -0.98 0.85
N ASP A 147 -15.24 -1.76 1.19
CA ASP A 147 -15.16 -3.21 1.25
C ASP A 147 -15.56 -3.78 -0.11
N ARG A 148 -14.67 -4.56 -0.72
CA ARG A 148 -14.91 -5.18 -2.04
C ARG A 148 -16.23 -5.93 -2.09
N ASP A 149 -16.61 -6.65 -1.03
CA ASP A 149 -17.84 -7.45 -1.01
C ASP A 149 -19.09 -6.59 -0.96
N GLN A 150 -18.97 -5.34 -0.49
CA GLN A 150 -20.08 -4.40 -0.41
C GLN A 150 -20.21 -3.55 -1.68
N VAL A 151 -19.09 -3.12 -2.26
CA VAL A 151 -19.10 -2.17 -3.38
C VAL A 151 -18.93 -2.84 -4.76
N GLY A 152 -18.56 -4.14 -4.80
CA GLY A 152 -18.38 -4.84 -6.06
C GLY A 152 -17.30 -4.20 -6.93
N ASP A 153 -17.59 -4.02 -8.22
CA ASP A 153 -16.63 -3.45 -9.19
C ASP A 153 -16.17 -2.04 -8.86
N LYS A 154 -16.89 -1.30 -8.04
CA LYS A 154 -16.47 0.02 -7.58
C LYS A 154 -15.21 -0.02 -6.72
N ILE A 155 -14.79 -1.21 -6.29
CA ILE A 155 -13.51 -1.36 -5.58
C ILE A 155 -12.34 -0.87 -6.42
N TYR A 156 -12.38 -0.99 -7.73
CA TYR A 156 -11.33 -0.47 -8.61
C TYR A 156 -11.23 1.05 -8.56
N ASP A 157 -12.39 1.73 -8.57
CA ASP A 157 -12.43 3.18 -8.40
C ASP A 157 -11.90 3.59 -7.02
N ALA A 158 -12.22 2.82 -5.99
CA ALA A 158 -11.72 3.07 -4.64
C ALA A 158 -10.19 2.94 -4.56
N VAL A 159 -9.61 1.93 -5.21
CA VAL A 159 -8.15 1.78 -5.28
C VAL A 159 -7.51 2.96 -6.02
N SER A 160 -8.09 3.35 -7.15
CA SER A 160 -7.63 4.52 -7.91
C SER A 160 -7.69 5.81 -7.06
N ALA A 161 -8.80 6.02 -6.35
CA ALA A 161 -8.97 7.16 -5.44
C ALA A 161 -7.94 7.14 -4.31
N SER A 162 -7.75 5.97 -3.70
CA SER A 162 -6.79 5.78 -2.61
C SER A 162 -5.36 6.13 -3.03
N ALA A 163 -5.01 5.95 -4.30
CA ALA A 163 -3.70 6.25 -4.85
C ALA A 163 -3.62 7.63 -5.52
N SER A 164 -4.66 8.44 -5.44
CA SER A 164 -4.71 9.77 -6.05
C SER A 164 -4.18 10.83 -5.09
N MET A 165 -2.91 11.21 -5.30
CA MET A 165 -2.19 12.13 -4.40
C MET A 165 -2.74 13.55 -4.49
N PRO A 166 -2.88 14.26 -3.34
CA PRO A 166 -3.28 15.67 -3.35
C PRO A 166 -2.26 16.52 -4.11
N PHE A 167 -2.71 17.64 -4.66
CA PHE A 167 -1.98 18.61 -5.49
C PHE A 167 -1.61 18.13 -6.89
N ILE A 168 -1.45 16.83 -7.09
CA ILE A 168 -1.01 16.23 -8.37
C ILE A 168 -2.19 15.63 -9.13
N SER A 169 -3.05 14.88 -8.43
CA SER A 169 -4.15 14.13 -9.03
C SER A 169 -5.46 14.91 -8.97
N LYS A 170 -6.35 14.63 -9.92
CA LYS A 170 -7.73 15.06 -9.82
C LYS A 170 -8.48 14.17 -8.83
N MET A 171 -9.53 14.72 -8.21
CA MET A 171 -10.40 13.95 -7.35
C MET A 171 -11.12 12.86 -8.15
N VAL A 172 -11.24 11.68 -7.57
CA VAL A 172 -11.98 10.56 -8.15
C VAL A 172 -13.40 10.58 -7.56
N GLU A 173 -14.41 10.64 -8.43
CA GLU A 173 -15.80 10.58 -7.97
C GLU A 173 -16.27 9.13 -7.87
N ILE A 174 -16.88 8.82 -6.72
CA ILE A 174 -17.57 7.54 -6.49
C ILE A 174 -18.95 7.90 -5.95
N GLU A 175 -19.98 7.55 -6.71
CA GLU A 175 -21.38 7.86 -6.38
C GLU A 175 -21.60 9.36 -6.05
N GLY A 176 -20.98 10.23 -6.85
CA GLY A 176 -21.13 11.67 -6.72
C GLY A 176 -20.30 12.32 -5.61
N VAL A 177 -19.49 11.57 -4.88
CA VAL A 177 -18.61 12.06 -3.82
C VAL A 177 -17.17 12.09 -4.31
N PRO A 178 -16.43 13.20 -4.13
CA PRO A 178 -15.04 13.31 -4.54
C PRO A 178 -14.10 12.74 -3.48
N TYR A 179 -13.13 11.94 -3.94
CA TYR A 179 -12.14 11.29 -3.08
C TYR A 179 -10.71 11.56 -3.56
N LEU A 180 -9.81 11.60 -2.60
CA LEU A 180 -8.36 11.58 -2.82
C LEU A 180 -7.71 10.53 -1.91
N ASP A 181 -6.38 10.46 -1.94
CA ASP A 181 -5.55 9.47 -1.25
C ASP A 181 -6.01 9.25 0.20
N GLY A 182 -6.16 7.98 0.57
CA GLY A 182 -6.52 7.60 1.93
C GLY A 182 -5.52 8.07 2.97
N GLY A 183 -4.25 8.22 2.58
CA GLY A 183 -3.20 8.73 3.45
C GLY A 183 -3.39 10.19 3.88
N CYS A 184 -4.26 10.94 3.22
CA CYS A 184 -4.59 12.30 3.67
C CYS A 184 -5.27 12.29 5.05
N SER A 185 -6.03 11.24 5.37
CA SER A 185 -6.78 11.14 6.63
C SER A 185 -6.39 9.95 7.49
N ASN A 186 -5.83 8.87 6.91
CA ASN A 186 -5.46 7.67 7.67
C ASN A 186 -4.34 6.90 6.95
N LYS A 187 -3.10 7.20 7.30
CA LYS A 187 -1.93 6.61 6.61
C LYS A 187 -1.67 5.15 6.98
N ILE A 188 -2.05 4.73 8.18
CA ILE A 188 -1.85 3.36 8.67
C ILE A 188 -3.16 2.90 9.34
N PRO A 189 -4.03 2.18 8.63
CA PRO A 189 -5.39 1.92 9.14
C PRO A 189 -5.48 0.76 10.14
N TYR A 190 -4.52 0.65 11.06
CA TYR A 190 -4.53 -0.40 12.10
C TYR A 190 -5.68 -0.23 13.08
N ARG A 191 -6.09 1.02 13.35
CA ARG A 191 -7.23 1.27 14.26
C ARG A 191 -8.52 0.68 13.71
N TRP A 192 -8.71 0.76 12.39
CA TRP A 192 -9.85 0.11 11.75
C TRP A 192 -9.85 -1.40 12.05
N ALA A 193 -8.71 -2.06 11.92
CA ALA A 193 -8.60 -3.51 12.18
C ALA A 193 -8.91 -3.84 13.65
N LEU A 194 -8.42 -3.04 14.58
CA LEU A 194 -8.74 -3.20 16.01
C LEU A 194 -10.23 -3.04 16.24
N ASP A 195 -10.85 -2.02 15.66
CA ASP A 195 -12.27 -1.71 15.86
C ASP A 195 -13.18 -2.75 15.20
N GLN A 196 -12.71 -3.44 14.17
CA GLN A 196 -13.43 -4.57 13.56
C GLN A 196 -13.36 -5.85 14.41
N GLY A 197 -12.56 -5.86 15.47
CA GLY A 197 -12.45 -6.99 16.39
C GLY A 197 -11.44 -8.06 15.98
N TYR A 198 -10.55 -7.78 15.06
CA TYR A 198 -9.50 -8.74 14.68
C TYR A 198 -8.53 -8.94 15.83
N GLU A 199 -8.36 -10.21 16.25
CA GLU A 199 -7.45 -10.56 17.34
C GLU A 199 -5.99 -10.58 16.88
N LYS A 200 -5.75 -10.96 15.64
CA LYS A 200 -4.40 -11.01 15.04
C LYS A 200 -4.32 -9.99 13.93
N ILE A 201 -3.34 -9.10 14.03
CA ILE A 201 -3.15 -8.00 13.10
C ILE A 201 -1.66 -7.89 12.77
N ILE A 202 -1.33 -7.92 11.48
CA ILE A 202 0.02 -7.64 11.02
C ILE A 202 -0.01 -6.31 10.26
N VAL A 203 0.82 -5.37 10.68
CA VAL A 203 0.95 -4.06 10.04
C VAL A 203 2.26 -4.03 9.26
N VAL A 204 2.17 -3.81 7.95
CA VAL A 204 3.34 -3.67 7.08
C VAL A 204 3.58 -2.18 6.82
N ARG A 205 4.73 -1.69 7.29
CA ARG A 205 5.14 -0.30 7.12
C ARG A 205 6.14 -0.15 5.98
N THR A 206 6.21 1.05 5.44
CA THR A 206 7.17 1.38 4.37
C THR A 206 8.32 2.25 4.87
N ARG A 207 8.30 2.58 6.15
CA ARG A 207 9.33 3.38 6.83
C ARG A 207 9.83 2.64 8.07
N PRO A 208 11.11 2.84 8.47
CA PRO A 208 11.59 2.30 9.75
C PRO A 208 10.70 2.75 10.91
N SER A 209 10.63 1.94 11.97
CA SER A 209 9.75 2.19 13.11
C SER A 209 10.04 3.53 13.83
N SER A 210 11.28 3.98 13.78
CA SER A 210 11.71 5.25 14.40
C SER A 210 11.37 6.48 13.54
N PHE A 211 10.96 6.29 12.29
CA PHE A 211 10.67 7.41 11.40
C PHE A 211 9.49 8.24 11.92
N ARG A 212 9.64 9.57 11.86
CA ARG A 212 8.59 10.54 12.12
C ARG A 212 8.62 11.63 11.05
N ARG A 213 7.45 12.16 10.72
CA ARG A 213 7.34 13.25 9.77
C ARG A 213 7.63 14.58 10.45
N LYS A 214 8.28 15.49 9.70
CA LYS A 214 8.44 16.88 10.16
C LYS A 214 7.11 17.60 10.00
N VAL A 215 6.58 18.13 11.10
CA VAL A 215 5.32 18.87 11.10
C VAL A 215 5.54 20.24 10.47
N LYS A 216 4.75 20.57 9.45
CA LYS A 216 4.76 21.88 8.78
C LYS A 216 3.82 22.84 9.50
N SER A 217 4.27 24.09 9.68
CA SER A 217 3.46 25.14 10.32
C SER A 217 2.72 26.05 9.33
N ASN A 218 3.13 26.03 8.04
CA ASN A 218 2.53 26.88 7.01
C ASN A 218 1.68 26.05 6.05
N HIS A 219 0.38 26.35 6.03
CA HIS A 219 -0.61 25.62 5.22
C HIS A 219 -1.30 26.53 4.19
N LEU A 220 -0.67 27.66 3.82
CA LEU A 220 -1.28 28.63 2.89
C LEU A 220 -1.57 28.00 1.52
N VAL A 221 -0.67 27.19 0.98
CA VAL A 221 -0.85 26.53 -0.32
C VAL A 221 -2.02 25.54 -0.24
N THR A 222 -2.05 24.73 0.81
CA THR A 222 -3.13 23.74 1.04
C THR A 222 -4.49 24.44 1.12
N ASN A 223 -4.59 25.51 1.90
CA ASN A 223 -5.83 26.26 2.08
C ASN A 223 -6.27 26.95 0.79
N ARG A 224 -5.34 27.40 -0.03
CA ARG A 224 -5.64 28.03 -1.32
C ARG A 224 -6.14 27.01 -2.35
N VAL A 225 -5.41 25.91 -2.49
CA VAL A 225 -5.75 24.86 -3.49
C VAL A 225 -7.08 24.22 -3.17
N TYR A 226 -7.34 23.94 -1.89
CA TYR A 226 -8.55 23.25 -1.46
C TYR A 226 -9.55 24.17 -0.73
N LYS A 227 -9.60 25.44 -1.11
CA LYS A 227 -10.52 26.42 -0.48
C LYS A 227 -11.99 26.03 -0.60
N SER A 228 -12.35 25.29 -1.65
CA SER A 228 -13.71 24.78 -1.85
C SER A 228 -14.00 23.51 -1.04
N TYR A 229 -12.97 22.96 -0.37
CA TYR A 229 -13.04 21.74 0.43
C TYR A 229 -12.36 21.99 1.79
N PRO A 230 -12.93 22.87 2.64
CA PRO A 230 -12.24 23.30 3.87
C PRO A 230 -12.02 22.17 4.87
N GLU A 231 -12.93 21.21 4.96
CA GLU A 231 -12.76 20.05 5.84
C GLU A 231 -11.58 19.19 5.40
N PHE A 232 -11.43 18.99 4.10
CA PHE A 232 -10.30 18.27 3.53
C PHE A 232 -8.97 19.02 3.77
N ALA A 233 -8.97 20.33 3.53
CA ALA A 233 -7.79 21.17 3.77
C ALA A 233 -7.30 21.07 5.22
N GLU A 234 -8.22 21.09 6.19
CA GLU A 234 -7.91 20.96 7.60
C GLU A 234 -7.27 19.62 7.93
N VAL A 235 -7.86 18.54 7.44
CA VAL A 235 -7.33 17.17 7.65
C VAL A 235 -5.93 17.02 7.05
N LEU A 236 -5.76 17.53 5.82
CA LEU A 236 -4.48 17.47 5.14
C LEU A 236 -3.40 18.26 5.91
N ALA A 237 -3.78 19.42 6.49
CA ALA A 237 -2.86 20.24 7.28
C ALA A 237 -2.34 19.55 8.53
N ARG A 238 -3.16 18.68 9.17
CA ARG A 238 -2.72 17.95 10.39
C ARG A 238 -2.25 16.53 10.12
N SER A 239 -2.16 16.10 8.85
CA SER A 239 -1.89 14.70 8.51
C SER A 239 -0.55 14.20 9.02
N ASP A 240 0.48 15.05 9.08
CA ASP A 240 1.80 14.65 9.57
C ASP A 240 1.78 14.41 11.09
N GLN A 241 1.06 15.24 11.84
CA GLN A 241 0.87 15.04 13.28
C GLN A 241 0.11 13.76 13.56
N ASP A 242 -0.96 13.50 12.81
CA ASP A 242 -1.77 12.30 12.95
C ASP A 242 -0.95 11.04 12.66
N TYR A 243 -0.11 11.10 11.63
CA TYR A 243 0.82 10.01 11.30
C TYR A 243 1.80 9.72 12.44
N ASN A 244 2.38 10.77 13.01
CA ASN A 244 3.34 10.60 14.11
C ASN A 244 2.68 9.96 15.34
N ARG A 245 1.43 10.33 15.65
CA ARG A 245 0.67 9.68 16.74
C ARG A 245 0.40 8.20 16.43
N GLN A 246 0.08 7.88 15.19
CA GLN A 246 -0.08 6.47 14.78
C GLN A 246 1.21 5.69 14.97
N CYS A 247 2.35 6.27 14.62
CA CYS A 247 3.65 5.62 14.80
C CYS A 247 3.94 5.35 16.28
N ASP A 248 3.65 6.32 17.15
CA ASP A 248 3.86 6.17 18.60
C ASP A 248 2.95 5.06 19.16
N GLU A 249 1.69 5.05 18.77
CA GLU A 249 0.74 4.03 19.22
C GLU A 249 1.11 2.63 18.72
N LEU A 250 1.56 2.53 17.48
CA LEU A 250 2.02 1.25 16.91
C LEU A 250 3.20 0.67 17.68
N THR A 251 4.14 1.51 18.12
CA THR A 251 5.27 1.07 18.94
C THR A 251 4.77 0.42 20.24
N ILE A 252 3.79 1.04 20.88
CA ILE A 252 3.21 0.52 22.13
C ILE A 252 2.46 -0.79 21.89
N LEU A 253 1.57 -0.82 20.89
CA LEU A 253 0.76 -2.00 20.58
C LEU A 253 1.61 -3.19 20.15
N ASN A 254 2.68 -2.94 19.41
CA ASN A 254 3.64 -3.97 19.01
C ASN A 254 4.38 -4.54 20.23
N SER A 255 4.81 -3.68 21.16
CA SER A 255 5.48 -4.12 22.38
C SER A 255 4.56 -4.96 23.27
N GLN A 256 3.27 -4.69 23.24
CA GLN A 256 2.23 -5.42 23.97
C GLN A 256 1.79 -6.70 23.25
N LYS A 257 2.31 -6.96 22.07
CA LYS A 257 1.88 -8.07 21.20
C LYS A 257 0.39 -8.04 20.84
N ARG A 258 -0.21 -6.85 20.89
CA ARG A 258 -1.60 -6.67 20.46
C ARG A 258 -1.68 -6.74 18.93
N LEU A 259 -0.62 -6.30 18.25
CA LEU A 259 -0.41 -6.45 16.82
C LEU A 259 1.08 -6.73 16.56
N TYR A 260 1.40 -7.11 15.35
CA TYR A 260 2.77 -7.39 14.91
C TYR A 260 3.13 -6.42 13.78
N VAL A 261 4.20 -5.65 13.94
CA VAL A 261 4.66 -4.68 12.94
C VAL A 261 5.86 -5.23 12.17
N ILE A 262 5.76 -5.22 10.84
CA ILE A 262 6.88 -5.48 9.94
C ILE A 262 7.27 -4.13 9.34
N SER A 263 8.49 -3.69 9.61
CA SER A 263 9.02 -2.41 9.12
C SER A 263 10.43 -2.57 8.59
N PRO A 264 10.90 -1.69 7.68
CA PRO A 264 12.26 -1.77 7.16
C PRO A 264 13.30 -1.81 8.30
N SER A 265 14.14 -2.85 8.27
CA SER A 265 15.18 -3.07 9.29
C SER A 265 16.33 -2.07 9.19
N VAL A 266 16.49 -1.46 8.01
CA VAL A 266 17.48 -0.41 7.76
C VAL A 266 16.83 0.72 6.97
N PHE A 267 17.37 1.93 7.10
CA PHE A 267 16.96 3.05 6.30
C PHE A 267 17.48 2.90 4.87
N MET A 268 16.61 3.10 3.89
CA MET A 268 16.99 3.24 2.48
C MET A 268 16.46 4.57 1.96
N ASP A 269 17.34 5.35 1.33
CA ASP A 269 16.96 6.64 0.73
C ASP A 269 16.27 6.40 -0.60
N VAL A 270 14.97 6.20 -0.55
CA VAL A 270 14.10 6.00 -1.70
C VAL A 270 13.03 7.07 -1.70
N ASN A 271 12.96 7.82 -2.78
CA ASN A 271 11.94 8.86 -2.97
C ASN A 271 10.59 8.24 -3.31
N ARG A 272 9.51 8.98 -3.03
CA ARG A 272 8.15 8.54 -3.36
C ARG A 272 7.96 8.21 -4.84
N LEU A 273 8.63 8.96 -5.73
CA LEU A 273 8.60 8.75 -7.19
C LEU A 273 9.96 8.28 -7.70
N GLU A 274 10.60 7.40 -6.96
CA GLU A 274 11.92 6.88 -7.28
C GLU A 274 11.98 6.28 -8.68
N GLY A 275 13.00 6.65 -9.44
CA GLY A 275 13.23 6.13 -10.79
C GLY A 275 14.40 5.15 -10.90
N ASP A 276 15.20 5.00 -9.86
CA ASP A 276 16.36 4.11 -9.87
C ASP A 276 15.90 2.66 -9.62
N LEU A 277 15.94 1.83 -10.68
CA LEU A 277 15.50 0.43 -10.62
C LEU A 277 16.31 -0.40 -9.62
N GLU A 278 17.59 -0.11 -9.45
CA GLU A 278 18.42 -0.83 -8.47
C GLU A 278 17.96 -0.53 -7.04
N LYS A 279 17.68 0.73 -6.73
CA LYS A 279 17.12 1.10 -5.42
C LYS A 279 15.78 0.41 -5.16
N LEU A 280 14.91 0.39 -6.16
CA LEU A 280 13.60 -0.26 -6.06
C LEU A 280 13.74 -1.77 -5.87
N GLY A 281 14.63 -2.40 -6.62
CA GLY A 281 14.92 -3.83 -6.48
C GLY A 281 15.52 -4.18 -5.13
N GLN A 282 16.43 -3.35 -4.61
CA GLN A 282 17.02 -3.52 -3.29
C GLN A 282 15.98 -3.36 -2.18
N LEU A 283 15.06 -2.42 -2.33
CA LEU A 283 13.98 -2.21 -1.37
C LEU A 283 13.04 -3.41 -1.32
N TYR A 284 12.69 -3.98 -2.48
CA TYR A 284 11.93 -5.23 -2.57
C TYR A 284 12.66 -6.36 -1.82
N LYS A 285 13.95 -6.53 -2.09
CA LYS A 285 14.78 -7.55 -1.44
C LYS A 285 14.81 -7.37 0.08
N LEU A 286 14.94 -6.14 0.54
CA LEU A 286 14.92 -5.83 1.97
C LEU A 286 13.61 -6.31 2.61
N GLY A 287 12.47 -6.01 1.98
CA GLY A 287 11.16 -6.43 2.49
C GLY A 287 11.04 -7.95 2.53
N PHE A 288 11.48 -8.61 1.47
CA PHE A 288 11.48 -10.07 1.40
C PHE A 288 12.37 -10.69 2.49
N ASP A 289 13.61 -10.24 2.60
CA ASP A 289 14.57 -10.78 3.56
C ASP A 289 14.19 -10.49 5.01
N ASP A 290 13.69 -9.28 5.29
CA ASP A 290 13.20 -8.93 6.63
C ASP A 290 12.09 -9.88 7.07
N THR A 291 11.18 -10.19 6.15
CA THR A 291 10.05 -11.08 6.45
C THR A 291 10.50 -12.52 6.65
N VAL A 292 11.38 -13.03 5.77
CA VAL A 292 11.92 -14.40 5.89
C VAL A 292 12.62 -14.59 7.24
N ARG A 293 13.41 -13.61 7.69
CA ARG A 293 14.05 -13.66 9.00
C ARG A 293 13.08 -13.73 10.16
N GLN A 294 11.88 -13.19 9.99
CA GLN A 294 10.87 -13.06 11.04
C GLN A 294 9.76 -14.12 10.96
N ILE A 295 9.83 -15.06 10.02
CA ILE A 295 8.74 -16.03 9.83
C ILE A 295 8.43 -16.80 11.11
N LYS A 296 9.43 -17.22 11.87
CA LYS A 296 9.20 -17.93 13.14
C LYS A 296 8.45 -17.04 14.15
N ASP A 297 8.85 -15.78 14.26
CA ASP A 297 8.21 -14.83 15.18
C ASP A 297 6.79 -14.51 14.73
N ILE A 298 6.57 -14.37 13.43
CA ILE A 298 5.24 -14.13 12.85
C ILE A 298 4.33 -15.32 13.15
N MET A 299 4.81 -16.54 12.92
CA MET A 299 4.03 -17.75 13.19
C MET A 299 3.73 -17.90 14.68
N ALA A 300 4.71 -17.60 15.54
CA ALA A 300 4.50 -17.60 16.99
C ALA A 300 3.41 -16.59 17.40
N TYR A 301 3.44 -15.39 16.82
CA TYR A 301 2.39 -14.38 17.06
C TYR A 301 1.01 -14.88 16.61
N LEU A 302 0.92 -15.46 15.42
CA LEU A 302 -0.36 -15.88 14.84
C LEU A 302 -1.01 -17.04 15.60
N TYR A 303 -0.22 -17.95 16.16
CA TYR A 303 -0.71 -19.20 16.76
C TYR A 303 -0.56 -19.25 18.28
N LEU A 304 -0.34 -18.11 18.90
CA LEU A 304 -0.33 -18.02 20.35
C LEU A 304 -1.74 -17.91 20.94
#